data_dfcdaede3c6b5de6116c59b59e6573b5
#
_entry.id   dfcdaede3c6b5de6116c59b59e6573b5
#
_cell.length_a   1.000
_cell.length_b   1.000
_cell.length_c   1.000
_cell.angle_alpha   90.00
_cell.angle_beta   90.00
_cell.angle_gamma   90.00
#
_symmetry.space_group_name_H-M   'P 1'
#
loop_
_entity.id
_entity.type
_entity.pdbx_description
1 polymer ?
#
loop_
_entity_poly.entity_id
_entity_poly.type
_entity_poly.pdbx_seq_one_letter_code
_entity_poly.pdbx_strand_id
1 'polypeptide(L)'
;MMNSFVVDNSVVMSWCFNDEANKYGDAVLGRLAESTAIVPPIWPLEVVNVLLVAERRNRLKQVDSVRFITLLSQLPIVVEHEGPERQMKDLLSLGRANNLSSYDAAYLDLAMRNDCPIATLDKKLIEAAENVDVTILKF
;
A
#
# COMPACT_ATOMS: atom_id res chain seq x y z
N MET A 1 14.56 -17.39 -3.81
CA MET A 1 13.40 -16.89 -3.11
C MET A 1 13.24 -15.40 -3.32
N MET A 2 12.06 -14.99 -3.70
CA MET A 2 11.81 -13.57 -3.96
C MET A 2 11.66 -12.78 -2.68
N ASN A 3 12.37 -11.67 -2.61
CA ASN A 3 12.12 -10.69 -1.56
C ASN A 3 10.88 -9.89 -1.95
N SER A 4 9.85 -10.01 -1.15
CA SER A 4 8.63 -9.24 -1.37
C SER A 4 8.17 -8.57 -0.08
N PHE A 5 7.38 -7.52 -0.25
CA PHE A 5 6.76 -6.81 0.86
C PHE A 5 5.44 -6.21 0.39
N VAL A 6 4.54 -5.98 1.33
CA VAL A 6 3.30 -5.26 1.04
C VAL A 6 3.59 -3.77 1.14
N VAL A 7 3.14 -2.99 0.16
CA VAL A 7 3.24 -1.53 0.21
C VAL A 7 1.85 -0.92 0.36
N ASP A 8 1.65 -0.16 1.42
CA ASP A 8 0.41 0.57 1.65
C ASP A 8 0.38 1.84 0.80
N ASN A 9 -0.82 2.28 0.43
CA ASN A 9 -0.98 3.43 -0.45
C ASN A 9 -0.43 4.74 0.13
N SER A 10 -0.33 4.86 1.46
CA SER A 10 0.30 6.04 2.07
C SER A 10 1.74 6.23 1.59
N VAL A 11 2.47 5.12 1.43
CA VAL A 11 3.84 5.15 0.91
C VAL A 11 3.85 5.48 -0.57
N VAL A 12 3.01 4.80 -1.36
CA VAL A 12 2.93 5.03 -2.81
C VAL A 12 2.63 6.49 -3.12
N MET A 13 1.68 7.09 -2.43
CA MET A 13 1.30 8.48 -2.69
C MET A 13 2.37 9.49 -2.24
N SER A 14 3.27 9.11 -1.33
CA SER A 14 4.42 9.96 -1.00
C SER A 14 5.35 10.17 -2.18
N TRP A 15 5.31 9.29 -3.18
CA TRP A 15 6.10 9.43 -4.40
C TRP A 15 5.47 10.40 -5.41
N CYS A 16 4.18 10.67 -5.28
CA CYS A 16 3.43 11.54 -6.18
C CYS A 16 3.50 13.02 -5.79
N PHE A 17 3.43 13.30 -4.49
CA PHE A 17 3.29 14.66 -3.98
C PHE A 17 4.57 15.12 -3.30
N ASN A 18 5.15 16.23 -3.80
CA ASN A 18 6.38 16.78 -3.26
C ASN A 18 6.25 17.21 -1.79
N ASP A 19 5.09 17.69 -1.38
CA ASP A 19 4.82 18.10 -0.01
C ASP A 19 4.60 16.90 0.93
N GLU A 20 4.46 15.70 0.39
CA GLU A 20 4.34 14.47 1.16
C GLU A 20 5.60 13.60 1.09
N ALA A 21 6.62 14.04 0.36
CA ALA A 21 7.86 13.29 0.21
C ALA A 21 8.55 13.10 1.56
N ASN A 22 9.08 11.90 1.80
CA ASN A 22 9.82 11.61 3.02
C ASN A 22 10.89 10.54 2.76
N LYS A 23 11.83 10.45 3.71
CA LYS A 23 12.97 9.53 3.56
C LYS A 23 12.55 8.06 3.55
N TYR A 24 11.54 7.70 4.35
CA TYR A 24 11.06 6.32 4.39
C TYR A 24 10.45 5.93 3.05
N GLY A 25 9.58 6.78 2.49
CA GLY A 25 8.98 6.55 1.17
C GLY A 25 10.03 6.39 0.09
N ASP A 26 11.05 7.25 0.09
CA ASP A 26 12.14 7.18 -0.87
C ASP A 26 12.94 5.88 -0.72
N ALA A 27 13.19 5.43 0.50
CA ALA A 27 13.89 4.18 0.77
C ALA A 27 13.08 2.97 0.28
N VAL A 28 11.75 3.00 0.46
CA VAL A 28 10.88 1.94 -0.06
C VAL A 28 10.93 1.89 -1.58
N LEU A 29 10.87 3.06 -2.24
CA LEU A 29 10.98 3.13 -3.70
C LEU A 29 12.30 2.53 -4.18
N GLY A 30 13.40 2.86 -3.50
CA GLY A 30 14.72 2.31 -3.81
C GLY A 30 14.79 0.79 -3.64
N ARG A 31 14.04 0.24 -2.68
CA ARG A 31 14.00 -1.21 -2.45
C ARG A 31 13.40 -1.97 -3.64
N LEU A 32 12.58 -1.32 -4.47
CA LEU A 32 11.97 -1.94 -5.64
C LEU A 32 12.99 -2.29 -6.73
N ALA A 33 14.24 -1.82 -6.63
CA ALA A 33 15.32 -2.27 -7.51
C ALA A 33 15.69 -3.74 -7.29
N GLU A 34 15.41 -4.29 -6.10
CA GLU A 34 15.80 -5.64 -5.70
C GLU A 34 14.63 -6.50 -5.22
N SER A 35 13.45 -5.91 -5.01
CA SER A 35 12.31 -6.58 -4.41
C SER A 35 11.04 -6.28 -5.19
N THR A 36 10.02 -7.12 -4.96
CA THR A 36 8.69 -6.92 -5.53
C THR A 36 7.74 -6.45 -4.42
N ALA A 37 6.96 -5.42 -4.70
CA ALA A 37 5.87 -5.01 -3.83
C ALA A 37 4.59 -5.73 -4.23
N ILE A 38 3.79 -6.13 -3.24
CA ILE A 38 2.47 -6.70 -3.47
C ILE A 38 1.41 -5.83 -2.84
N VAL A 39 0.27 -5.75 -3.51
CA VAL A 39 -0.86 -4.90 -3.10
C VAL A 39 -2.17 -5.65 -3.28
N PRO A 40 -3.20 -5.33 -2.47
CA PRO A 40 -4.51 -5.93 -2.62
C PRO A 40 -5.28 -5.32 -3.82
N PRO A 41 -6.35 -5.97 -4.28
CA PRO A 41 -7.12 -5.49 -5.45
C PRO A 41 -7.71 -4.10 -5.31
N ILE A 42 -7.88 -3.58 -4.09
CA ILE A 42 -8.38 -2.23 -3.84
C ILE A 42 -7.36 -1.15 -4.20
N TRP A 43 -6.06 -1.49 -4.25
CA TRP A 43 -4.99 -0.51 -4.43
C TRP A 43 -5.14 0.36 -5.69
N PRO A 44 -5.41 -0.18 -6.89
CA PRO A 44 -5.57 0.68 -8.06
C PRO A 44 -6.70 1.69 -7.91
N LEU A 45 -7.79 1.31 -7.25
CA LEU A 45 -8.91 2.22 -6.99
C LEU A 45 -8.52 3.31 -6.00
N GLU A 46 -7.74 2.98 -4.99
CA GLU A 46 -7.25 3.96 -4.03
C GLU A 46 -6.33 4.98 -4.71
N VAL A 47 -5.42 4.53 -5.57
CA VAL A 47 -4.54 5.42 -6.33
C VAL A 47 -5.37 6.39 -7.16
N VAL A 48 -6.31 5.87 -7.93
CA VAL A 48 -7.16 6.71 -8.81
C VAL A 48 -7.97 7.71 -7.98
N ASN A 49 -8.52 7.28 -6.85
CA ASN A 49 -9.31 8.17 -6.01
C ASN A 49 -8.47 9.34 -5.46
N VAL A 50 -7.25 9.06 -5.01
CA VAL A 50 -6.34 10.13 -4.52
C VAL A 50 -6.03 11.11 -5.64
N LEU A 51 -5.73 10.61 -6.85
CA LEU A 51 -5.45 11.47 -8.00
C LEU A 51 -6.65 12.33 -8.39
N LEU A 52 -7.84 11.75 -8.43
CA LEU A 52 -9.07 12.50 -8.74
C LEU A 52 -9.33 13.61 -7.73
N VAL A 53 -9.19 13.33 -6.45
CA VAL A 53 -9.39 14.34 -5.40
C VAL A 53 -8.33 15.44 -5.51
N ALA A 54 -7.08 15.08 -5.77
CA ALA A 54 -6.00 16.05 -5.92
C ALA A 54 -6.24 16.97 -7.13
N GLU A 55 -6.71 16.41 -8.24
CA GLU A 55 -7.04 17.22 -9.42
C GLU A 55 -8.19 18.20 -9.13
N ARG A 56 -9.25 17.72 -8.47
CA ARG A 56 -10.40 18.57 -8.11
C ARG A 56 -10.02 19.71 -7.16
N ARG A 57 -9.00 19.50 -6.35
CA ARG A 57 -8.49 20.50 -5.39
C ARG A 57 -7.35 21.32 -5.95
N ASN A 58 -7.04 21.18 -7.23
CA ASN A 58 -5.97 21.89 -7.92
C ASN A 58 -4.57 21.65 -7.32
N ARG A 59 -4.37 20.48 -6.66
CA ARG A 59 -3.05 20.07 -6.18
C ARG A 59 -2.23 19.41 -7.27
N LEU A 60 -2.90 18.91 -8.32
CA LEU A 60 -2.27 18.10 -9.35
C LEU A 60 -2.94 18.41 -10.69
N LYS A 61 -2.16 18.44 -11.74
CA LYS A 61 -2.66 18.60 -13.12
C LYS A 61 -2.93 17.21 -13.70
N GLN A 62 -3.82 17.13 -14.69
CA GLN A 62 -4.13 15.87 -15.36
C GLN A 62 -2.88 15.20 -15.95
N VAL A 63 -1.97 15.99 -16.53
CA VAL A 63 -0.73 15.45 -17.10
C VAL A 63 0.15 14.79 -16.03
N ASP A 64 0.14 15.33 -14.81
CA ASP A 64 0.92 14.76 -13.71
C ASP A 64 0.34 13.44 -13.24
N SER A 65 -1.00 13.32 -13.20
CA SER A 65 -1.66 12.05 -12.87
C SER A 65 -1.30 10.96 -13.86
N VAL A 66 -1.34 11.26 -15.16
CA VAL A 66 -1.00 10.30 -16.22
C VAL A 66 0.47 9.88 -16.10
N ARG A 67 1.38 10.82 -15.86
CA ARG A 67 2.80 10.51 -15.65
C ARG A 67 3.03 9.62 -14.47
N PHE A 68 2.31 9.86 -13.37
CA PHE A 68 2.43 9.05 -12.17
C PHE A 68 1.96 7.61 -12.41
N ILE A 69 0.82 7.44 -13.08
CA ILE A 69 0.32 6.11 -13.43
C ILE A 69 1.32 5.38 -14.32
N THR A 70 1.92 6.07 -15.29
CA THR A 70 2.95 5.49 -16.16
C THR A 70 4.16 5.04 -15.34
N LEU A 71 4.59 5.86 -14.38
CA LEU A 71 5.68 5.49 -13.47
C LEU A 71 5.33 4.22 -12.69
N LEU A 72 4.15 4.17 -12.09
CA LEU A 72 3.72 3.00 -11.31
C LEU A 72 3.68 1.73 -12.16
N SER A 73 3.27 1.83 -13.42
CA SER A 73 3.19 0.69 -14.32
C SER A 73 4.55 0.09 -14.67
N GLN A 74 5.63 0.84 -14.48
CA GLN A 74 7.00 0.41 -14.72
C GLN A 74 7.68 -0.19 -13.50
N LEU A 75 7.04 -0.09 -12.34
CA LEU A 75 7.58 -0.63 -11.09
C LEU A 75 7.12 -2.06 -10.86
N PRO A 76 7.92 -2.88 -10.14
CA PRO A 76 7.54 -4.25 -9.81
C PRO A 76 6.52 -4.28 -8.68
N ILE A 77 5.31 -3.83 -8.96
CA ILE A 77 4.18 -3.84 -8.03
C ILE A 77 3.12 -4.79 -8.60
N VAL A 78 2.78 -5.81 -7.83
CA VAL A 78 1.88 -6.88 -8.25
C VAL A 78 0.60 -6.85 -7.44
N VAL A 79 -0.55 -6.84 -8.12
CA VAL A 79 -1.85 -6.96 -7.47
C VAL A 79 -2.13 -8.43 -7.24
N GLU A 80 -2.36 -8.81 -5.98
CA GLU A 80 -2.65 -10.19 -5.61
C GLU A 80 -4.13 -10.35 -5.30
N HIS A 81 -4.78 -11.24 -6.03
CA HIS A 81 -6.21 -11.51 -5.89
C HIS A 81 -6.47 -12.70 -4.98
N GLU A 82 -7.68 -12.74 -4.42
CA GLU A 82 -8.11 -13.75 -3.47
C GLU A 82 -9.59 -14.05 -3.65
N GLY A 83 -10.02 -15.24 -3.21
CA GLY A 83 -11.43 -15.63 -3.23
C GLY A 83 -12.27 -14.72 -2.34
N PRO A 84 -13.43 -14.22 -2.83
CA PRO A 84 -14.21 -13.22 -2.09
C PRO A 84 -14.75 -13.71 -0.75
N GLU A 85 -15.12 -14.98 -0.65
CA GLU A 85 -15.66 -15.51 0.61
C GLU A 85 -14.62 -15.50 1.73
N ARG A 86 -13.42 -16.01 1.47
CA ARG A 86 -12.34 -16.01 2.43
C ARG A 86 -11.96 -14.58 2.79
N GLN A 87 -11.86 -13.72 1.79
CA GLN A 87 -11.51 -12.31 1.99
C GLN A 87 -12.50 -11.64 2.94
N MET A 88 -13.80 -11.80 2.72
CA MET A 88 -14.81 -11.17 3.58
C MET A 88 -14.70 -11.64 5.02
N LYS A 89 -14.53 -12.95 5.25
CA LYS A 89 -14.41 -13.50 6.61
C LYS A 89 -13.16 -13.00 7.32
N ASP A 90 -12.02 -13.07 6.66
CA ASP A 90 -10.74 -12.72 7.26
C ASP A 90 -10.64 -11.22 7.53
N LEU A 91 -11.09 -10.38 6.59
CA LEU A 91 -11.04 -8.94 6.77
C LEU A 91 -12.01 -8.47 7.85
N LEU A 92 -13.18 -9.08 7.96
CA LEU A 92 -14.13 -8.72 9.01
C LEU A 92 -13.54 -9.02 10.39
N SER A 93 -12.96 -10.19 10.55
CA SER A 93 -12.31 -10.60 11.81
C SER A 93 -11.12 -9.69 12.15
N LEU A 94 -10.25 -9.46 11.19
CA LEU A 94 -9.04 -8.66 11.38
C LEU A 94 -9.38 -7.20 11.69
N GLY A 95 -10.36 -6.64 10.98
CA GLY A 95 -10.82 -5.28 11.20
C GLY A 95 -11.40 -5.06 12.58
N ARG A 96 -12.20 -6.03 13.06
CA ARG A 96 -12.76 -5.97 14.41
C ARG A 96 -11.67 -6.02 15.48
N ALA A 97 -10.74 -6.95 15.34
CA ALA A 97 -9.68 -7.17 16.34
C ALA A 97 -8.73 -5.97 16.45
N ASN A 98 -8.54 -5.22 15.38
CA ASN A 98 -7.55 -4.14 15.33
C ASN A 98 -8.16 -2.76 15.07
N ASN A 99 -9.48 -2.67 15.06
CA ASN A 99 -10.21 -1.42 14.77
C ASN A 99 -9.75 -0.76 13.47
N LEU A 100 -9.68 -1.56 12.41
CA LEU A 100 -9.27 -1.11 11.07
C LEU A 100 -10.46 -1.07 10.12
N SER A 101 -10.37 -0.20 9.11
CA SER A 101 -11.25 -0.29 7.95
C SER A 101 -10.96 -1.59 7.19
N SER A 102 -11.88 -2.01 6.34
CA SER A 102 -11.65 -3.17 5.46
C SER A 102 -10.47 -2.93 4.52
N TYR A 103 -10.26 -1.67 4.10
CA TYR A 103 -9.18 -1.30 3.20
C TYR A 103 -7.81 -1.50 3.86
N ASP A 104 -7.64 -0.98 5.09
CA ASP A 104 -6.40 -1.17 5.84
C ASP A 104 -6.20 -2.64 6.23
N ALA A 105 -7.28 -3.31 6.61
CA ALA A 105 -7.22 -4.74 6.94
C ALA A 105 -6.78 -5.57 5.72
N ALA A 106 -7.14 -5.16 4.50
CA ALA A 106 -6.74 -5.87 3.29
C ALA A 106 -5.21 -5.88 3.11
N TYR A 107 -4.55 -4.76 3.39
CA TYR A 107 -3.08 -4.69 3.32
C TYR A 107 -2.44 -5.58 4.38
N LEU A 108 -2.93 -5.52 5.60
CA LEU A 108 -2.39 -6.30 6.70
C LEU A 108 -2.59 -7.80 6.48
N ASP A 109 -3.78 -8.20 6.04
CA ASP A 109 -4.08 -9.59 5.71
C ASP A 109 -3.15 -10.12 4.61
N LEU A 110 -2.89 -9.31 3.61
CA LEU A 110 -1.99 -9.67 2.51
C LEU A 110 -0.59 -9.97 3.03
N ALA A 111 -0.08 -9.16 3.95
CA ALA A 111 1.23 -9.37 4.55
C ALA A 111 1.25 -10.66 5.39
N MET A 112 0.18 -10.92 6.15
CA MET A 112 0.05 -12.13 6.97
C MET A 112 0.05 -13.39 6.09
N ARG A 113 -0.73 -13.38 5.02
CA ARG A 113 -0.84 -14.53 4.11
C ARG A 113 0.46 -14.85 3.38
N ASN A 114 1.24 -13.84 3.07
CA ASN A 114 2.50 -14.01 2.35
C ASN A 114 3.72 -14.08 3.27
N ASP A 115 3.51 -13.97 4.56
CA ASP A 115 4.58 -13.98 5.56
C ASP A 115 5.70 -13.02 5.17
N CYS A 116 5.33 -11.79 4.85
CA CYS A 116 6.27 -10.75 4.43
C CYS A 116 6.01 -9.45 5.20
N PRO A 117 7.01 -8.54 5.20
CA PRO A 117 6.84 -7.26 5.89
C PRO A 117 5.90 -6.33 5.15
N ILE A 118 5.44 -5.30 5.87
CA ILE A 118 4.60 -4.25 5.33
C ILE A 118 5.33 -2.90 5.40
N ALA A 119 5.22 -2.10 4.35
CA ALA A 119 5.70 -0.73 4.30
C ALA A 119 4.50 0.22 4.40
N THR A 120 4.46 1.04 5.44
CA THR A 120 3.37 1.98 5.67
C THR A 120 3.83 3.21 6.44
N LEU A 121 3.16 4.33 6.23
CA LEU A 121 3.33 5.55 7.00
C LEU A 121 2.17 5.76 7.99
N ASP A 122 1.16 4.91 7.94
CA ASP A 122 -0.05 5.03 8.75
C ASP A 122 0.18 4.42 10.14
N LYS A 123 0.06 5.25 11.18
CA LYS A 123 0.28 4.82 12.57
C LYS A 123 -0.65 3.71 13.02
N LYS A 124 -1.92 3.77 12.63
CA LYS A 124 -2.90 2.72 12.97
C LYS A 124 -2.50 1.37 12.38
N LEU A 125 -2.04 1.40 11.14
CA LEU A 125 -1.63 0.18 10.47
C LEU A 125 -0.33 -0.37 11.05
N ILE A 126 0.58 0.50 11.46
CA ILE A 126 1.82 0.11 12.16
C ILE A 126 1.47 -0.61 13.47
N GLU A 127 0.57 -0.03 14.28
CA GLU A 127 0.14 -0.66 15.53
C GLU A 127 -0.52 -2.01 15.30
N ALA A 128 -1.41 -2.09 14.32
CA ALA A 128 -2.09 -3.34 14.00
C ALA A 128 -1.09 -4.41 13.52
N ALA A 129 -0.11 -4.04 12.71
CA ALA A 129 0.93 -4.95 12.26
C ALA A 129 1.71 -5.51 13.44
N GLU A 130 2.08 -4.66 14.39
CA GLU A 130 2.78 -5.10 15.59
C GLU A 130 1.93 -6.09 16.41
N ASN A 131 0.63 -5.84 16.52
CA ASN A 131 -0.29 -6.71 17.27
C ASN A 131 -0.43 -8.10 16.66
N VAL A 132 -0.24 -8.24 15.36
CA VAL A 132 -0.34 -9.53 14.66
C VAL A 132 1.01 -10.09 14.23
N ASP A 133 2.09 -9.53 14.74
CA ASP A 133 3.46 -9.97 14.47
C ASP A 133 3.88 -9.87 13.00
N VAL A 134 3.34 -8.88 12.31
CA VAL A 134 3.81 -8.52 10.96
C VAL A 134 4.92 -7.50 11.09
N THR A 135 6.06 -7.77 10.49
CA THR A 135 7.23 -6.90 10.55
C THR A 135 7.00 -5.65 9.69
N ILE A 136 7.35 -4.48 10.21
CA ILE A 136 7.39 -3.25 9.42
C ILE A 136 8.70 -3.25 8.63
N LEU A 137 8.64 -2.98 7.33
CA LEU A 137 9.83 -2.88 6.49
C LEU A 137 10.71 -1.74 6.99
N LYS A 138 11.97 -2.03 7.26
CA LYS A 138 12.95 -1.08 7.78
C LYS A 138 14.23 -1.07 6.95
N PHE A 139 15.01 0.00 7.14
CA PHE A 139 16.24 0.22 6.39
C PHE A 139 17.40 0.53 7.31
#